data_37372f68cce7115e5ddaa62525a2b1ba
#
_entry.id   37372f68cce7115e5ddaa62525a2b1ba
#
_cell.length_a   1.000
_cell.length_b   1.000
_cell.length_c   1.000
_cell.angle_alpha   90.00
_cell.angle_beta   90.00
_cell.angle_gamma   90.00
#
_symmetry.space_group_name_H-M   'P 1'
#
loop_
_entity.id
_entity.type
_entity.pdbx_description
1 polymer ?
#
loop_
_entity_poly.entity_id
_entity_poly.type
_entity_poly.pdbx_seq_one_letter_code
_entity_poly.pdbx_strand_id
1 'polypeptide(L)'
;MPAIVRPDAAPHLAAVLAAHRDVNQPDATFRAVDAALAATSGHMLFTILIHHPASKQSERFYSNMPDAYPIGGRKPVTNSAWMQTVVQQGQPYIGRTRADIREVFYDYELIWSLGCESVLNMPVRWQGQTLGTLNLLHRAGWYDESDVALVRLFAHLALPALALISRV
;
A
#
# COMPACT_ATOMS: atom_id res chain seq x y z
N MET A 1 8.90 -16.40 17.50
CA MET A 1 9.09 -14.97 17.75
C MET A 1 7.97 -14.47 18.66
N PRO A 2 8.23 -13.53 19.55
CA PRO A 2 7.13 -12.93 20.32
C PRO A 2 6.17 -12.23 19.33
N ALA A 3 4.88 -12.33 19.61
CA ALA A 3 3.86 -11.63 18.82
C ALA A 3 4.11 -10.13 18.85
N ILE A 4 4.05 -9.47 17.70
CA ILE A 4 4.16 -8.02 17.61
C ILE A 4 2.86 -7.43 18.16
N VAL A 5 2.96 -6.72 19.29
CA VAL A 5 1.79 -6.02 19.86
C VAL A 5 1.53 -4.77 19.02
N ARG A 6 0.36 -4.71 18.39
CA ARG A 6 -0.08 -3.53 17.66
C ARG A 6 -0.80 -2.54 18.60
N PRO A 7 -0.55 -1.23 18.48
CA PRO A 7 -1.25 -0.23 19.30
C PRO A 7 -2.72 -0.10 18.92
N ASP A 8 -3.49 0.62 19.77
CA ASP A 8 -4.90 0.93 19.49
C ASP A 8 -5.03 1.74 18.19
N ALA A 9 -5.87 1.27 17.29
CA ALA A 9 -6.07 1.89 15.99
C ALA A 9 -7.08 3.06 15.99
N ALA A 10 -7.95 3.16 16.98
CA ALA A 10 -9.06 4.12 16.97
C ALA A 10 -8.61 5.59 16.83
N PRO A 11 -7.59 6.09 17.56
CA PRO A 11 -7.12 7.46 17.38
C PRO A 11 -6.56 7.71 15.98
N HIS A 12 -5.92 6.71 15.39
CA HIS A 12 -5.31 6.81 14.06
C HIS A 12 -6.37 6.80 12.95
N LEU A 13 -7.42 6.00 13.10
CA LEU A 13 -8.59 6.03 12.20
C LEU A 13 -9.26 7.41 12.24
N ALA A 14 -9.46 7.97 13.44
CA ALA A 14 -10.02 9.31 13.62
C ALA A 14 -9.16 10.39 12.95
N ALA A 15 -7.82 10.27 13.01
CA ALA A 15 -6.91 11.22 12.37
C ALA A 15 -7.04 11.20 10.83
N VAL A 16 -7.19 10.02 10.23
CA VAL A 16 -7.41 9.91 8.76
C VAL A 16 -8.76 10.51 8.38
N LEU A 17 -9.82 10.25 9.14
CA LEU A 17 -11.13 10.85 8.91
C LEU A 17 -11.08 12.38 9.02
N ALA A 18 -10.31 12.93 9.95
CA ALA A 18 -10.11 14.36 10.07
C ALA A 18 -9.38 14.94 8.84
N ALA A 19 -8.41 14.23 8.30
CA ALA A 19 -7.68 14.64 7.09
C ALA A 19 -8.57 14.71 5.83
N HIS A 20 -9.67 13.96 5.78
CA HIS A 20 -10.64 14.05 4.67
C HIS A 20 -11.27 15.45 4.53
N ARG A 21 -11.21 16.29 5.57
CA ARG A 21 -11.75 17.66 5.56
C ARG A 21 -10.78 18.66 4.93
N ASP A 22 -9.52 18.29 4.75
CA ASP A 22 -8.52 19.16 4.15
C ASP A 22 -8.79 19.35 2.65
N VAL A 23 -8.57 20.57 2.16
CA VAL A 23 -8.78 20.91 0.75
C VAL A 23 -7.64 20.40 -0.15
N ASN A 24 -6.48 20.07 0.43
CA ASN A 24 -5.30 19.60 -0.30
C ASN A 24 -5.38 18.07 -0.55
N GLN A 25 -6.42 17.63 -1.22
CA GLN A 25 -6.56 16.24 -1.60
C GLN A 25 -5.86 15.96 -2.95
N PRO A 26 -5.30 14.78 -3.15
CA PRO A 26 -5.30 13.57 -2.29
C PRO A 26 -4.18 13.55 -1.23
N ASP A 27 -3.27 14.49 -1.25
CA ASP A 27 -2.05 14.48 -0.44
C ASP A 27 -2.34 14.41 1.07
N ALA A 28 -3.29 15.19 1.55
CA ALA A 28 -3.66 15.17 2.97
C ALA A 28 -4.12 13.79 3.44
N THR A 29 -4.95 13.11 2.67
CA THR A 29 -5.41 11.75 2.99
C THR A 29 -4.26 10.75 2.94
N PHE A 30 -3.43 10.78 1.90
CA PHE A 30 -2.32 9.84 1.76
C PHE A 30 -1.28 9.98 2.88
N ARG A 31 -0.95 11.21 3.27
CA ARG A 31 -0.06 11.46 4.42
C ARG A 31 -0.64 11.00 5.73
N ALA A 32 -1.94 11.20 5.95
CA ALA A 32 -2.59 10.74 7.16
C ALA A 32 -2.66 9.21 7.24
N VAL A 33 -2.93 8.53 6.13
CA VAL A 33 -2.89 7.07 6.03
C VAL A 33 -1.48 6.53 6.27
N ASP A 34 -0.45 7.16 5.70
CA ASP A 34 0.95 6.83 5.94
C ASP A 34 1.29 6.91 7.43
N ALA A 35 1.02 8.04 8.06
CA ALA A 35 1.28 8.26 9.49
C ALA A 35 0.51 7.25 10.38
N ALA A 36 -0.74 6.97 10.05
CA ALA A 36 -1.57 6.03 10.79
C ALA A 36 -1.04 4.59 10.68
N LEU A 37 -0.65 4.16 9.48
CA LEU A 37 -0.07 2.83 9.24
C LEU A 37 1.32 2.69 9.87
N ALA A 38 2.15 3.74 9.83
CA ALA A 38 3.43 3.76 10.53
C ALA A 38 3.27 3.54 12.04
N ALA A 39 2.25 4.18 12.63
CA ALA A 39 1.99 4.10 14.07
C ALA A 39 1.33 2.78 14.50
N THR A 40 0.64 2.08 13.61
CA THR A 40 -0.14 0.87 13.92
C THR A 40 0.53 -0.41 13.42
N SER A 41 0.45 -0.69 12.12
CA SER A 41 1.03 -1.90 11.52
C SER A 41 2.55 -1.80 11.37
N GLY A 42 3.08 -0.58 11.22
CA GLY A 42 4.48 -0.31 10.98
C GLY A 42 4.90 -0.53 9.53
N HIS A 43 5.79 0.30 9.05
CA HIS A 43 6.48 0.13 7.78
C HIS A 43 7.81 0.90 7.78
N MET A 44 8.72 0.49 6.93
CA MET A 44 9.94 1.22 6.59
C MET A 44 9.72 1.96 5.27
N LEU A 45 9.30 1.24 4.24
CA LEU A 45 8.87 1.80 2.97
C LEU A 45 7.35 1.69 2.86
N PHE A 46 6.70 2.80 2.48
CA PHE A 46 5.27 2.83 2.19
C PHE A 46 5.01 3.53 0.86
N THR A 47 4.24 2.88 0.00
CA THR A 47 3.85 3.44 -1.30
C THR A 47 2.37 3.23 -1.56
N ILE A 48 1.81 4.11 -2.39
CA ILE A 48 0.47 3.95 -2.96
C ILE A 48 0.61 3.89 -4.48
N LEU A 49 0.16 2.78 -5.06
CA LEU A 49 -0.01 2.63 -6.50
C LEU A 49 -1.44 2.96 -6.88
N ILE A 50 -1.59 3.65 -8.00
CA ILE A 50 -2.88 3.87 -8.66
C ILE A 50 -2.91 3.02 -9.91
N HIS A 51 -4.04 2.35 -10.14
CA HIS A 51 -4.29 1.59 -11.35
C HIS A 51 -5.15 2.41 -12.31
N HIS A 52 -4.69 2.53 -13.55
CA HIS A 52 -5.39 3.22 -14.63
C HIS A 52 -6.00 2.18 -15.57
N PRO A 53 -7.30 1.84 -15.43
CA PRO A 53 -7.93 0.78 -16.21
C PRO A 53 -7.89 1.03 -17.72
N ALA A 54 -8.11 2.27 -18.14
CA ALA A 54 -8.14 2.64 -19.55
C ALA A 54 -6.80 2.43 -20.28
N SER A 55 -5.67 2.76 -19.61
CA SER A 55 -4.34 2.59 -20.16
C SER A 55 -3.69 1.26 -19.78
N LYS A 56 -4.32 0.48 -18.89
CA LYS A 56 -3.76 -0.74 -18.29
C LYS A 56 -2.37 -0.53 -17.69
N GLN A 57 -2.23 0.55 -16.94
CA GLN A 57 -0.98 0.94 -16.28
C GLN A 57 -1.20 1.11 -14.79
N SER A 58 -0.13 0.87 -14.03
CA SER A 58 -0.01 1.24 -12.62
C SER A 58 0.99 2.36 -12.46
N GLU A 59 0.68 3.31 -11.60
CA GLU A 59 1.52 4.47 -11.31
C GLU A 59 1.82 4.54 -9.82
N ARG A 60 3.10 4.73 -9.44
CA ARG A 60 3.45 5.04 -8.06
C ARG A 60 3.13 6.51 -7.80
N PHE A 61 2.06 6.73 -7.08
CA PHE A 61 1.55 8.08 -6.83
C PHE A 61 2.06 8.67 -5.51
N TYR A 62 2.34 7.82 -4.52
CA TYR A 62 2.84 8.21 -3.21
C TYR A 62 4.01 7.33 -2.76
N SER A 63 5.00 7.92 -2.11
CA SER A 63 6.10 7.24 -1.44
C SER A 63 6.50 8.03 -0.19
N ASN A 64 6.72 7.34 0.92
CA ASN A 64 7.29 7.96 2.11
C ASN A 64 8.81 8.19 2.01
N MET A 65 9.44 7.63 0.99
CA MET A 65 10.87 7.76 0.68
C MET A 65 11.08 8.22 -0.77
N PRO A 66 10.60 9.42 -1.16
CA PRO A 66 10.57 9.82 -2.57
C PRO A 66 11.97 9.96 -3.20
N ASP A 67 13.01 10.24 -2.42
CA ASP A 67 14.38 10.34 -2.93
C ASP A 67 14.99 8.96 -3.25
N ALA A 68 14.71 7.96 -2.41
CA ALA A 68 15.22 6.60 -2.59
C ALA A 68 14.30 5.72 -3.44
N TYR A 69 12.99 5.94 -3.35
CA TYR A 69 11.96 5.18 -4.05
C TYR A 69 10.94 6.13 -4.67
N PRO A 70 11.25 6.71 -5.85
CA PRO A 70 10.55 7.88 -6.40
C PRO A 70 9.13 7.57 -6.89
N ILE A 71 8.31 8.63 -6.92
CA ILE A 71 6.96 8.63 -7.49
C ILE A 71 6.99 8.87 -9.01
N GLY A 72 5.84 8.69 -9.66
CA GLY A 72 5.60 9.04 -11.07
C GLY A 72 5.94 7.95 -12.08
N GLY A 73 6.58 6.86 -11.67
CA GLY A 73 6.87 5.74 -12.57
C GLY A 73 5.60 4.99 -12.95
N ARG A 74 5.32 4.88 -14.25
CA ARG A 74 4.21 4.07 -14.78
C ARG A 74 4.72 2.76 -15.34
N LYS A 75 3.97 1.69 -15.10
CA LYS A 75 4.25 0.35 -15.59
C LYS A 75 3.00 -0.28 -16.17
N PRO A 76 3.14 -1.08 -17.23
CA PRO A 76 2.02 -1.85 -17.74
C PRO A 76 1.54 -2.85 -16.68
N VAL A 77 0.23 -3.03 -16.59
CA VAL A 77 -0.37 -4.12 -15.84
C VAL A 77 -0.07 -5.41 -16.61
N THR A 78 0.68 -6.30 -15.98
CA THR A 78 1.06 -7.59 -16.55
C THR A 78 0.07 -8.69 -16.17
N ASN A 79 0.27 -9.90 -16.67
CA ASN A 79 -0.51 -11.08 -16.29
C ASN A 79 0.23 -11.96 -15.27
N SER A 80 1.10 -11.36 -14.43
CA SER A 80 1.78 -12.08 -13.37
C SER A 80 0.81 -12.62 -12.31
N ALA A 81 1.21 -13.67 -11.58
CA ALA A 81 0.41 -14.21 -10.48
C ALA A 81 0.05 -13.15 -9.44
N TRP A 82 0.98 -12.23 -9.16
CA TRP A 82 0.73 -11.10 -8.24
C TRP A 82 -0.36 -10.18 -8.78
N MET A 83 -0.29 -9.79 -10.06
CA MET A 83 -1.32 -8.94 -10.69
C MET A 83 -2.70 -9.60 -10.71
N GLN A 84 -2.74 -10.91 -10.97
CA GLN A 84 -3.99 -11.67 -10.91
C GLN A 84 -4.58 -11.67 -9.50
N THR A 85 -3.76 -11.94 -8.49
CA THR A 85 -4.20 -12.00 -7.09
C THR A 85 -4.61 -10.62 -6.57
N VAL A 86 -3.72 -9.64 -6.66
CA VAL A 86 -3.91 -8.34 -6.01
C VAL A 86 -4.81 -7.42 -6.82
N VAL A 87 -4.55 -7.28 -8.11
CA VAL A 87 -5.27 -6.32 -8.94
C VAL A 87 -6.59 -6.87 -9.46
N GLN A 88 -6.59 -8.07 -10.04
CA GLN A 88 -7.79 -8.63 -10.66
C GLN A 88 -8.75 -9.22 -9.63
N GLN A 89 -8.26 -10.05 -8.71
CA GLN A 89 -9.08 -10.70 -7.68
C GLN A 89 -9.30 -9.83 -6.45
N GLY A 90 -8.49 -8.78 -6.26
CA GLY A 90 -8.62 -7.87 -5.12
C GLY A 90 -8.27 -8.53 -3.79
N GLN A 91 -7.34 -9.48 -3.79
CA GLN A 91 -6.86 -10.15 -2.59
C GLN A 91 -5.54 -9.55 -2.11
N PRO A 92 -5.33 -9.42 -0.78
CA PRO A 92 -4.04 -8.98 -0.26
C PRO A 92 -2.95 -10.02 -0.55
N TYR A 93 -1.72 -9.53 -0.69
CA TYR A 93 -0.53 -10.38 -0.78
C TYR A 93 0.42 -10.11 0.39
N ILE A 94 0.92 -11.17 1.00
CA ILE A 94 1.93 -11.11 2.07
C ILE A 94 3.16 -11.89 1.62
N GLY A 95 4.27 -11.17 1.43
CA GLY A 95 5.60 -11.74 1.28
C GLY A 95 6.36 -11.61 2.58
N ARG A 96 6.95 -12.71 3.08
CA ARG A 96 7.57 -12.77 4.41
C ARG A 96 9.08 -12.75 4.39
N THR A 97 9.67 -13.00 3.23
CA THR A 97 11.12 -13.21 3.05
C THR A 97 11.66 -12.42 1.88
N ARG A 98 12.99 -12.31 1.83
CA ARG A 98 13.68 -11.74 0.65
C ARG A 98 13.37 -12.49 -0.63
N ALA A 99 13.19 -13.82 -0.54
CA ALA A 99 12.83 -14.64 -1.70
C ALA A 99 11.47 -14.25 -2.27
N ASP A 100 10.47 -14.02 -1.39
CA ASP A 100 9.14 -13.58 -1.80
C ASP A 100 9.19 -12.20 -2.49
N ILE A 101 10.00 -11.27 -1.96
CA ILE A 101 10.21 -9.95 -2.57
C ILE A 101 10.79 -10.10 -3.98
N ARG A 102 11.83 -10.94 -4.13
CA ARG A 102 12.47 -11.17 -5.44
C ARG A 102 11.53 -11.80 -6.46
N GLU A 103 10.65 -12.66 -6.02
CA GLU A 103 9.68 -13.32 -6.92
C GLU A 103 8.67 -12.34 -7.50
N VAL A 104 8.28 -11.32 -6.72
CA VAL A 104 7.20 -10.39 -7.06
C VAL A 104 7.71 -9.09 -7.69
N PHE A 105 8.82 -8.54 -7.16
CA PHE A 105 9.28 -7.20 -7.52
C PHE A 105 10.54 -7.26 -8.38
N TYR A 106 10.50 -6.61 -9.55
CA TYR A 106 11.68 -6.53 -10.45
C TYR A 106 12.80 -5.66 -9.85
N ASP A 107 12.46 -4.69 -8.97
CA ASP A 107 13.38 -3.78 -8.28
C ASP A 107 13.73 -4.26 -6.86
N TYR A 108 13.72 -5.57 -6.66
CA TYR A 108 13.96 -6.21 -5.36
C TYR A 108 15.31 -5.84 -4.73
N GLU A 109 16.34 -5.61 -5.52
CA GLU A 109 17.67 -5.22 -5.01
C GLU A 109 17.62 -3.84 -4.35
N LEU A 110 16.91 -2.88 -4.94
CA LEU A 110 16.67 -1.58 -4.35
C LEU A 110 15.86 -1.72 -3.05
N ILE A 111 14.79 -2.51 -3.06
CA ILE A 111 13.96 -2.78 -1.87
C ILE A 111 14.82 -3.37 -0.74
N TRP A 112 15.67 -4.35 -1.05
CA TRP A 112 16.59 -4.92 -0.06
C TRP A 112 17.60 -3.90 0.48
N SER A 113 18.11 -3.01 -0.38
CA SER A 113 19.04 -1.95 0.03
C SER A 113 18.44 -0.98 1.03
N LEU A 114 17.10 -0.84 1.04
CA LEU A 114 16.35 -0.05 2.02
C LEU A 114 16.05 -0.82 3.32
N GLY A 115 16.54 -2.05 3.45
CA GLY A 115 16.32 -2.90 4.63
C GLY A 115 14.98 -3.65 4.62
N CYS A 116 14.25 -3.62 3.50
CA CYS A 116 12.94 -4.24 3.36
C CYS A 116 13.06 -5.68 2.85
N GLU A 117 12.47 -6.62 3.57
CA GLU A 117 12.54 -8.05 3.32
C GLU A 117 11.17 -8.75 3.43
N SER A 118 10.12 -8.00 3.79
CA SER A 118 8.73 -8.45 3.79
C SER A 118 7.82 -7.38 3.23
N VAL A 119 6.63 -7.77 2.77
CA VAL A 119 5.65 -6.88 2.17
C VAL A 119 4.22 -7.31 2.50
N LEU A 120 3.36 -6.32 2.72
CA LEU A 120 1.91 -6.47 2.66
C LEU A 120 1.38 -5.53 1.57
N ASN A 121 0.83 -6.09 0.50
CA ASN A 121 0.12 -5.32 -0.53
C ASN A 121 -1.38 -5.43 -0.28
N MET A 122 -2.04 -4.30 -0.10
CA MET A 122 -3.47 -4.23 0.17
C MET A 122 -4.20 -3.53 -0.98
N PRO A 123 -5.03 -4.24 -1.75
CA PRO A 123 -5.84 -3.62 -2.79
C PRO A 123 -6.97 -2.78 -2.20
N VAL A 124 -7.26 -1.65 -2.85
CA VAL A 124 -8.43 -0.81 -2.57
C VAL A 124 -9.48 -1.08 -3.64
N ARG A 125 -10.60 -1.64 -3.22
CA ARG A 125 -11.67 -2.10 -4.12
C ARG A 125 -12.86 -1.16 -4.12
N TRP A 126 -13.35 -0.85 -5.31
CA TRP A 126 -14.59 -0.12 -5.51
C TRP A 126 -15.32 -0.63 -6.75
N GLN A 127 -16.63 -0.91 -6.62
CA GLN A 127 -17.47 -1.41 -7.73
C GLN A 127 -16.86 -2.60 -8.50
N GLY A 128 -16.27 -3.55 -7.77
CA GLY A 128 -15.65 -4.73 -8.38
C GLY A 128 -14.28 -4.50 -9.03
N GLN A 129 -13.72 -3.30 -8.94
CA GLN A 129 -12.42 -2.94 -9.50
C GLN A 129 -11.41 -2.58 -8.42
N THR A 130 -10.13 -2.79 -8.70
CA THR A 130 -9.04 -2.31 -7.85
C THR A 130 -8.58 -0.95 -8.37
N LEU A 131 -8.81 0.10 -7.58
CA LEU A 131 -8.40 1.47 -7.92
C LEU A 131 -6.93 1.73 -7.65
N GLY A 132 -6.38 1.03 -6.69
CA GLY A 132 -4.99 1.17 -6.30
C GLY A 132 -4.60 0.13 -5.25
N THR A 133 -3.35 0.19 -4.82
CA THR A 133 -2.81 -0.67 -3.77
C THR A 133 -1.99 0.14 -2.78
N LEU A 134 -2.16 -0.15 -1.49
CA LEU A 134 -1.25 0.29 -0.45
C LEU A 134 -0.20 -0.80 -0.24
N ASN A 135 1.06 -0.41 -0.22
CA ASN A 135 2.18 -1.33 -0.13
C ASN A 135 3.03 -0.96 1.08
N LEU A 136 3.04 -1.83 2.07
CA LEU A 136 3.81 -1.70 3.30
C LEU A 136 4.97 -2.69 3.25
N LEU A 137 6.19 -2.20 3.44
CA LEU A 137 7.39 -3.05 3.46
C LEU A 137 8.17 -2.84 4.75
N HIS A 138 8.72 -3.92 5.27
CA HIS A 138 9.48 -3.93 6.53
C HIS A 138 10.53 -5.07 6.50
N ARG A 139 11.24 -5.26 7.61
CA ARG A 139 12.17 -6.40 7.79
C ARG A 139 11.44 -7.74 7.66
N ALA A 140 12.19 -8.81 7.44
CA ALA A 140 11.66 -10.17 7.27
C ALA A 140 10.67 -10.58 8.38
N GLY A 141 9.58 -11.24 7.99
CA GLY A 141 8.58 -11.79 8.90
C GLY A 141 7.77 -10.76 9.69
N TRP A 142 7.72 -9.50 9.22
CA TRP A 142 7.02 -8.43 9.94
C TRP A 142 5.51 -8.52 9.83
N TYR A 143 4.99 -8.88 8.66
CA TYR A 143 3.55 -8.96 8.40
C TYR A 143 3.05 -10.40 8.43
N ASP A 144 1.83 -10.56 8.96
CA ASP A 144 1.06 -11.79 8.90
C ASP A 144 -0.44 -11.51 8.68
N GLU A 145 -1.25 -12.55 8.71
CA GLU A 145 -2.69 -12.46 8.46
C GLU A 145 -3.44 -11.59 9.48
N SER A 146 -2.89 -11.39 10.68
CA SER A 146 -3.49 -10.52 11.69
C SER A 146 -3.47 -9.04 11.33
N ASP A 147 -2.55 -8.63 10.46
CA ASP A 147 -2.45 -7.25 9.98
C ASP A 147 -3.51 -6.92 8.92
N VAL A 148 -4.04 -7.93 8.22
CA VAL A 148 -4.88 -7.75 7.03
C VAL A 148 -6.13 -6.92 7.31
N ALA A 149 -6.83 -7.19 8.40
CA ALA A 149 -8.10 -6.51 8.72
C ALA A 149 -7.87 -5.01 8.96
N LEU A 150 -6.85 -4.66 9.74
CA LEU A 150 -6.52 -3.28 10.05
C LEU A 150 -6.01 -2.50 8.83
N VAL A 151 -5.07 -3.08 8.09
CA VAL A 151 -4.53 -2.44 6.87
C VAL A 151 -5.63 -2.25 5.83
N ARG A 152 -6.58 -3.17 5.74
CA ARG A 152 -7.76 -3.04 4.86
C ARG A 152 -8.63 -1.85 5.25
N LEU A 153 -8.84 -1.59 6.53
CA LEU A 153 -9.59 -0.41 6.98
C LEU A 153 -8.90 0.88 6.54
N PHE A 154 -7.61 1.03 6.78
CA PHE A 154 -6.85 2.20 6.35
C PHE A 154 -6.81 2.32 4.82
N ALA A 155 -6.67 1.22 4.09
CA ALA A 155 -6.73 1.21 2.64
C ALA A 155 -8.06 1.77 2.12
N HIS A 156 -9.18 1.39 2.71
CA HIS A 156 -10.49 1.88 2.31
C HIS A 156 -10.78 3.31 2.78
N LEU A 157 -10.10 3.81 3.81
CA LEU A 157 -10.10 5.24 4.14
C LEU A 157 -9.34 6.08 3.09
N ALA A 158 -8.43 5.49 2.33
CA ALA A 158 -7.80 6.14 1.18
C ALA A 158 -8.68 6.15 -0.08
N LEU A 159 -9.79 5.41 -0.10
CA LEU A 159 -10.67 5.28 -1.26
C LEU A 159 -11.14 6.62 -1.85
N PRO A 160 -11.63 7.61 -1.09
CA PRO A 160 -12.06 8.89 -1.66
C PRO A 160 -10.95 9.59 -2.43
N ALA A 161 -9.73 9.57 -1.90
CA ALA A 161 -8.57 10.16 -2.55
C ALA A 161 -8.16 9.41 -3.84
N LEU A 162 -8.21 8.08 -3.81
CA LEU A 162 -7.96 7.25 -4.99
C LEU A 162 -9.02 7.46 -6.08
N ALA A 163 -10.29 7.52 -5.70
CA ALA A 163 -11.40 7.76 -6.63
C ALA A 163 -11.30 9.13 -7.29
N LEU A 164 -10.86 10.15 -6.56
CA LEU A 164 -10.62 11.50 -7.09
C LEU A 164 -9.60 11.49 -8.24
N ILE A 165 -8.53 10.72 -8.10
CA ILE A 165 -7.46 10.63 -9.11
C ILE A 165 -7.88 9.73 -10.27
N SER A 166 -8.49 8.59 -9.98
CA SER A 166 -8.93 7.60 -10.99
C SER A 166 -10.09 8.10 -11.84
N ARG A 167 -10.74 9.18 -11.44
CA ARG A 167 -11.93 9.75 -12.10
C ARG A 167 -13.04 8.71 -12.31
N VAL A 168 -13.26 7.89 -11.30
CA VAL A 168 -14.34 6.90 -11.26
C VAL A 168 -15.62 7.57 -10.75
#